data_b07276cda52388a76ab0ccda6eb0cfb1
#
_entry.id   b07276cda52388a76ab0ccda6eb0cfb1
#
_cell.length_a   1.000
_cell.length_b   1.000
_cell.length_c   1.000
_cell.angle_alpha   90.00
_cell.angle_beta   90.00
_cell.angle_gamma   90.00
#
_symmetry.space_group_name_H-M   'P 1'
#
loop_
_entity.id
_entity.type
_entity.pdbx_description
1 polymer ?
#
loop_
_entity_poly.entity_id
_entity_poly.type
_entity_poly.pdbx_seq_one_letter_code
_entity_poly.pdbx_strand_id
1 'polypeptide(L)'
;CLVGSEMCIRDRYITTLLVVKNLCLHEFVSLIVLFALEVFVYVLYPVENRNREINEEENKCFKIKLMKYLCLDFFIGIDADKSSRTKIAYAYDLQTFFEYMKSANPSLKKYDIRDYPISLLDQISPSDIEEYLFYLKYYEKDGVVHTNDERGIKRKLASLRTFYNFYFRKEFIDTNPASKVTLPKIHEKNIIRLDTDEVAQLLDEVESGDSLSKNQQRFHEKTKVRDLALMTLLLGTGIRVSECVGLDMDDVDFKNNGIKVHRKGGADVIVYFGAEVRDALLSYWEERSIITPAEGHANALFLSLQRKRISVRSVENLVKKYSRLVTTVKNITPHKLRSTYGTTLYQETGDIYLVADVLGHKDVNTTRKHYAAQEDGRRRAAARVVHLRED
;
A
#
# COMPACT_ATOMS: atom_id res chain seq x y z
N CYS A 1 -23.79 -32.12 6.66
CA CYS A 1 -23.03 -31.76 5.45
C CYS A 1 -21.51 -31.84 5.56
N LEU A 2 -20.98 -32.65 6.45
CA LEU A 2 -19.54 -32.93 6.61
C LEU A 2 -19.04 -34.14 5.77
N VAL A 3 -19.94 -34.88 5.17
CA VAL A 3 -19.62 -36.11 4.39
C VAL A 3 -19.17 -35.84 2.96
N GLY A 4 -19.48 -34.66 2.40
CA GLY A 4 -19.10 -34.31 1.01
C GLY A 4 -17.65 -33.88 0.78
N SER A 5 -16.94 -33.39 1.82
CA SER A 5 -15.57 -32.90 1.69
C SER A 5 -14.51 -34.00 1.78
N GLU A 6 -14.76 -35.05 2.56
CA GLU A 6 -13.84 -36.17 2.71
C GLU A 6 -13.82 -37.10 1.45
N MET A 7 -14.97 -37.28 0.82
CA MET A 7 -15.04 -38.05 -0.44
C MET A 7 -14.27 -37.38 -1.59
N CYS A 8 -14.33 -36.06 -1.67
CA CYS A 8 -13.61 -35.31 -2.72
C CYS A 8 -12.07 -35.34 -2.55
N ILE A 9 -11.59 -35.45 -1.33
CA ILE A 9 -10.14 -35.58 -1.02
C ILE A 9 -9.67 -37.01 -1.36
N ARG A 10 -10.46 -38.01 -1.04
CA ARG A 10 -10.11 -39.43 -1.27
C ARG A 10 -10.05 -39.77 -2.77
N ASP A 11 -10.97 -39.25 -3.56
CA ASP A 11 -10.98 -39.46 -5.02
C ASP A 11 -9.84 -38.76 -5.74
N ARG A 12 -9.40 -37.59 -5.27
CA ARG A 12 -8.19 -36.94 -5.78
C ARG A 12 -6.91 -37.72 -5.44
N TYR A 13 -6.84 -38.32 -4.25
CA TYR A 13 -5.71 -39.20 -3.86
C TYR A 13 -5.59 -40.41 -4.73
N ILE A 14 -6.69 -41.07 -5.07
CA ILE A 14 -6.71 -42.29 -5.90
C ILE A 14 -6.32 -41.95 -7.36
N THR A 15 -6.81 -40.82 -7.88
CA THR A 15 -6.47 -40.38 -9.25
C THR A 15 -5.00 -39.96 -9.33
N THR A 16 -4.45 -39.32 -8.31
CA THR A 16 -3.03 -38.91 -8.25
C THR A 16 -2.11 -40.15 -8.14
N LEU A 17 -2.49 -41.16 -7.36
CA LEU A 17 -1.74 -42.43 -7.24
C LEU A 17 -1.72 -43.23 -8.51
N LEU A 18 -2.77 -43.22 -9.31
CA LEU A 18 -2.85 -43.92 -10.63
C LEU A 18 -1.99 -43.22 -11.71
N VAL A 19 -1.88 -41.88 -11.66
CA VAL A 19 -1.02 -41.12 -12.59
C VAL A 19 0.47 -41.28 -12.26
N VAL A 20 0.81 -41.41 -10.97
CA VAL A 20 2.21 -41.55 -10.49
C VAL A 20 2.83 -42.89 -10.90
N LYS A 21 2.04 -43.94 -11.14
CA LYS A 21 2.57 -45.26 -11.54
C LYS A 21 3.19 -45.32 -12.95
N ASN A 22 2.97 -44.29 -13.78
CA ASN A 22 3.42 -44.25 -15.18
C ASN A 22 4.43 -43.15 -15.51
N LEU A 23 4.97 -42.43 -14.52
CA LEU A 23 5.88 -41.32 -14.73
C LEU A 23 7.36 -41.72 -14.47
N CYS A 24 8.28 -41.22 -15.31
CA CYS A 24 9.73 -41.38 -15.11
C CYS A 24 10.20 -40.66 -13.83
N LEU A 25 11.30 -41.12 -13.24
CA LEU A 25 11.82 -40.65 -11.92
C LEU A 25 11.99 -39.12 -11.83
N HIS A 26 12.28 -38.44 -12.93
CA HIS A 26 12.47 -37.00 -13.01
C HIS A 26 11.16 -36.23 -12.87
N GLU A 27 10.06 -36.76 -13.39
CA GLU A 27 8.72 -36.18 -13.29
C GLU A 27 8.12 -36.42 -11.89
N PHE A 28 8.51 -37.54 -11.24
CA PHE A 28 8.10 -37.90 -9.90
C PHE A 28 8.65 -36.91 -8.83
N VAL A 29 9.91 -36.50 -8.97
CA VAL A 29 10.52 -35.48 -8.07
C VAL A 29 9.85 -34.12 -8.27
N SER A 30 9.53 -33.76 -9.51
CA SER A 30 8.82 -32.51 -9.83
C SER A 30 7.39 -32.48 -9.26
N LEU A 31 6.70 -33.63 -9.25
CA LEU A 31 5.35 -33.76 -8.70
C LEU A 31 5.34 -33.70 -7.16
N ILE A 32 6.35 -34.31 -6.50
CA ILE A 32 6.53 -34.26 -5.04
C ILE A 32 6.84 -32.83 -4.59
N VAL A 33 7.67 -32.10 -5.31
CA VAL A 33 7.99 -30.69 -5.03
C VAL A 33 6.76 -29.80 -5.22
N LEU A 34 5.94 -30.07 -6.25
CA LEU A 34 4.67 -29.37 -6.46
C LEU A 34 3.68 -29.63 -5.33
N PHE A 35 3.57 -30.89 -4.88
CA PHE A 35 2.69 -31.29 -3.78
C PHE A 35 3.17 -30.73 -2.42
N ALA A 36 4.48 -30.73 -2.17
CA ALA A 36 5.08 -30.14 -1.00
C ALA A 36 4.87 -28.61 -0.97
N LEU A 37 4.94 -27.93 -2.11
CA LEU A 37 4.65 -26.50 -2.23
C LEU A 37 3.16 -26.18 -2.02
N GLU A 38 2.24 -27.02 -2.50
CA GLU A 38 0.80 -26.86 -2.21
C GLU A 38 0.49 -27.06 -0.73
N VAL A 39 1.09 -28.08 -0.09
CA VAL A 39 0.94 -28.35 1.35
C VAL A 39 1.61 -27.25 2.18
N PHE A 40 2.76 -26.73 1.76
CA PHE A 40 3.49 -25.66 2.43
C PHE A 40 2.70 -24.33 2.43
N VAL A 41 2.03 -23.99 1.32
CA VAL A 41 1.12 -22.85 1.24
C VAL A 41 -0.12 -23.05 2.13
N TYR A 42 -0.60 -24.29 2.26
CA TYR A 42 -1.79 -24.60 3.06
C TYR A 42 -1.52 -24.58 4.58
N VAL A 43 -0.30 -24.90 5.02
CA VAL A 43 0.06 -25.05 6.45
C VAL A 43 0.52 -23.73 7.08
N LEU A 44 1.04 -22.78 6.29
CA LEU A 44 1.63 -21.54 6.81
C LEU A 44 0.68 -20.33 6.88
N TYR A 45 -0.58 -20.46 6.44
CA TYR A 45 -1.55 -19.36 6.54
C TYR A 45 -2.65 -19.67 7.56
N PRO A 46 -2.88 -18.79 8.55
CA PRO A 46 -3.98 -18.94 9.49
C PRO A 46 -5.36 -18.88 8.80
N VAL A 47 -6.27 -19.70 9.27
CA VAL A 47 -7.60 -19.96 8.66
C VAL A 47 -8.51 -18.72 8.59
N GLU A 48 -8.27 -17.71 9.42
CA GLU A 48 -9.16 -16.54 9.58
C GLU A 48 -9.20 -15.55 8.42
N ASN A 49 -8.24 -15.58 7.51
CA ASN A 49 -8.18 -14.67 6.35
C ASN A 49 -8.50 -15.32 5.00
N ARG A 50 -8.88 -16.61 4.98
CA ARG A 50 -8.97 -17.42 3.75
C ARG A 50 -9.98 -16.98 2.71
N ASN A 51 -11.09 -16.42 3.08
CA ASN A 51 -12.22 -16.26 2.14
C ASN A 51 -12.28 -14.94 1.36
N ARG A 52 -11.39 -13.97 1.65
CA ARG A 52 -11.35 -12.66 0.96
C ARG A 52 -10.17 -12.48 0.01
N GLU A 53 -9.08 -13.17 0.27
CA GLU A 53 -7.82 -13.03 -0.49
C GLU A 53 -7.66 -14.10 -1.58
N ILE A 54 -8.39 -15.21 -1.52
CA ILE A 54 -8.19 -16.38 -2.40
C ILE A 54 -8.31 -16.01 -3.88
N ASN A 55 -9.30 -15.22 -4.31
CA ASN A 55 -9.45 -14.84 -5.73
C ASN A 55 -8.45 -13.78 -6.23
N GLU A 56 -7.98 -12.90 -5.36
CA GLU A 56 -6.91 -11.95 -5.69
C GLU A 56 -5.52 -12.56 -5.48
N GLU A 57 -5.34 -13.44 -4.49
CA GLU A 57 -4.07 -14.10 -4.20
C GLU A 57 -3.80 -15.29 -5.11
N GLU A 58 -4.78 -16.04 -5.57
CA GLU A 58 -4.58 -17.06 -6.62
C GLU A 58 -4.09 -16.45 -7.92
N ASN A 59 -4.63 -15.32 -8.36
CA ASN A 59 -4.09 -14.56 -9.49
C ASN A 59 -2.70 -13.97 -9.20
N LYS A 60 -2.40 -13.61 -7.94
CA LYS A 60 -1.11 -13.08 -7.51
C LYS A 60 -0.06 -14.17 -7.37
N CYS A 61 -0.42 -15.32 -6.81
CA CYS A 61 0.43 -16.50 -6.70
C CYS A 61 0.73 -17.11 -8.08
N PHE A 62 -0.21 -17.07 -9.02
CA PHE A 62 -0.02 -17.53 -10.39
C PHE A 62 1.03 -16.68 -11.15
N LYS A 63 1.10 -15.36 -10.91
CA LYS A 63 2.11 -14.49 -11.51
C LYS A 63 3.51 -14.67 -10.91
N ILE A 64 3.62 -15.01 -9.63
CA ILE A 64 4.89 -15.41 -9.01
C ILE A 64 5.34 -16.80 -9.54
N LYS A 65 4.42 -17.72 -9.83
CA LYS A 65 4.71 -19.01 -10.52
C LYS A 65 5.29 -18.84 -11.92
N LEU A 66 5.05 -17.71 -12.60
CA LEU A 66 5.61 -17.40 -13.92
C LEU A 66 7.13 -17.16 -13.93
N MET A 67 7.77 -16.93 -12.76
CA MET A 67 9.22 -16.67 -12.65
C MET A 67 9.93 -17.80 -11.86
N LYS A 68 9.73 -19.05 -12.25
CA LYS A 68 9.87 -20.26 -11.43
C LYS A 68 11.28 -20.60 -10.93
N TYR A 69 12.36 -20.19 -11.60
CA TYR A 69 13.72 -20.55 -11.20
C TYR A 69 14.59 -19.37 -10.77
N LEU A 70 14.66 -18.33 -11.61
CA LEU A 70 15.53 -17.19 -11.34
C LEU A 70 15.08 -16.31 -10.14
N CYS A 71 13.80 -16.31 -9.78
CA CYS A 71 13.27 -15.41 -8.75
C CYS A 71 12.73 -16.11 -7.51
N LEU A 72 12.56 -17.43 -7.51
CA LEU A 72 11.96 -18.15 -6.40
C LEU A 72 12.81 -18.02 -5.12
N ASP A 73 14.11 -18.27 -5.23
CA ASP A 73 15.05 -18.18 -4.11
C ASP A 73 15.10 -16.76 -3.52
N PHE A 74 15.00 -15.75 -4.41
CA PHE A 74 14.90 -14.35 -4.01
C PHE A 74 13.64 -14.09 -3.18
N PHE A 75 12.46 -14.52 -3.65
CA PHE A 75 11.20 -14.29 -2.93
C PHE A 75 11.11 -15.05 -1.62
N ILE A 76 11.68 -16.26 -1.54
CA ILE A 76 11.85 -17.01 -0.28
C ILE A 76 12.77 -16.24 0.65
N GLY A 77 13.92 -15.80 0.14
CA GLY A 77 14.95 -15.13 0.95
C GLY A 77 14.53 -13.77 1.51
N ILE A 78 13.58 -13.08 0.90
CA ILE A 78 13.05 -11.79 1.39
C ILE A 78 11.73 -11.93 2.16
N ASP A 79 11.23 -13.16 2.36
CA ASP A 79 9.90 -13.39 2.95
C ASP A 79 9.77 -12.83 4.36
N ALA A 80 10.77 -13.02 5.20
CA ALA A 80 10.79 -12.52 6.57
C ALA A 80 10.81 -10.99 6.67
N ASP A 81 11.39 -10.30 5.67
CA ASP A 81 11.64 -8.85 5.72
C ASP A 81 10.57 -8.02 5.01
N LYS A 82 9.84 -8.61 4.07
CA LYS A 82 8.98 -7.87 3.15
C LYS A 82 7.53 -8.34 3.20
N SER A 83 6.62 -7.37 3.23
CA SER A 83 5.18 -7.66 3.14
C SER A 83 4.82 -8.28 1.79
N SER A 84 3.75 -9.08 1.73
CA SER A 84 3.23 -9.70 0.50
C SER A 84 3.01 -8.67 -0.62
N ARG A 85 2.49 -7.48 -0.29
CA ARG A 85 2.32 -6.38 -1.26
C ARG A 85 3.65 -5.88 -1.84
N THR A 86 4.71 -5.81 -1.03
CA THR A 86 6.05 -5.44 -1.50
C THR A 86 6.62 -6.51 -2.43
N LYS A 87 6.46 -7.79 -2.08
CA LYS A 87 6.90 -8.91 -2.92
C LYS A 87 6.20 -8.89 -4.28
N ILE A 88 4.90 -8.65 -4.31
CA ILE A 88 4.13 -8.53 -5.56
C ILE A 88 4.64 -7.35 -6.40
N ALA A 89 4.90 -6.20 -5.79
CA ALA A 89 5.45 -5.05 -6.51
C ALA A 89 6.82 -5.37 -7.11
N TYR A 90 7.68 -6.06 -6.36
CA TYR A 90 8.98 -6.53 -6.88
C TYR A 90 8.83 -7.53 -8.03
N ALA A 91 7.87 -8.46 -7.94
CA ALA A 91 7.61 -9.41 -9.01
C ALA A 91 7.22 -8.70 -10.32
N TYR A 92 6.34 -7.70 -10.26
CA TYR A 92 6.00 -6.89 -11.45
C TYR A 92 7.19 -6.11 -12.01
N ASP A 93 8.03 -5.54 -11.12
CA ASP A 93 9.19 -4.77 -11.55
C ASP A 93 10.23 -5.65 -12.23
N LEU A 94 10.51 -6.83 -11.65
CA LEU A 94 11.43 -7.83 -12.22
C LEU A 94 10.89 -8.41 -13.53
N GLN A 95 9.60 -8.70 -13.59
CA GLN A 95 8.96 -9.16 -14.83
C GLN A 95 9.16 -8.12 -15.95
N THR A 96 8.91 -6.83 -15.68
CA THR A 96 9.11 -5.76 -16.67
C THR A 96 10.57 -5.70 -17.12
N PHE A 97 11.53 -5.89 -16.20
CA PHE A 97 12.94 -5.90 -16.53
C PHE A 97 13.33 -7.07 -17.44
N PHE A 98 12.93 -8.29 -17.11
CA PHE A 98 13.26 -9.46 -17.92
C PHE A 98 12.53 -9.48 -19.27
N GLU A 99 11.32 -8.95 -19.34
CA GLU A 99 10.61 -8.75 -20.61
C GLU A 99 11.35 -7.77 -21.52
N TYR A 100 11.86 -6.66 -20.95
CA TYR A 100 12.72 -5.74 -21.68
C TYR A 100 14.00 -6.43 -22.17
N MET A 101 14.73 -7.14 -21.30
CA MET A 101 15.94 -7.86 -21.67
C MET A 101 15.69 -8.86 -22.78
N LYS A 102 14.56 -9.57 -22.73
CA LYS A 102 14.14 -10.47 -23.81
C LYS A 102 13.89 -9.75 -25.13
N SER A 103 13.32 -8.56 -25.09
CA SER A 103 13.03 -7.76 -26.30
C SER A 103 14.27 -7.12 -26.89
N ALA A 104 15.18 -6.63 -26.05
CA ALA A 104 16.40 -5.93 -26.46
C ALA A 104 17.49 -6.89 -26.95
N ASN A 105 17.57 -8.10 -26.40
CA ASN A 105 18.62 -9.07 -26.77
C ASN A 105 18.07 -10.20 -27.64
N PRO A 106 18.50 -10.27 -28.94
CA PRO A 106 18.04 -11.31 -29.86
C PRO A 106 18.34 -12.74 -29.39
N SER A 107 19.45 -12.96 -28.66
CA SER A 107 19.82 -14.29 -28.14
C SER A 107 18.84 -14.78 -27.06
N LEU A 108 18.18 -13.90 -26.35
CA LEU A 108 17.21 -14.25 -25.31
C LEU A 108 15.79 -14.47 -25.86
N LYS A 109 15.49 -14.02 -27.07
CA LYS A 109 14.12 -14.11 -27.65
C LYS A 109 13.57 -15.52 -27.72
N LYS A 110 14.43 -16.51 -27.97
CA LYS A 110 14.04 -17.93 -28.14
C LYS A 110 13.78 -18.66 -26.82
N TYR A 111 14.22 -18.11 -25.69
CA TYR A 111 14.02 -18.74 -24.38
C TYR A 111 12.81 -18.16 -23.67
N ASP A 112 12.16 -18.94 -22.82
CA ASP A 112 11.21 -18.41 -21.84
C ASP A 112 11.98 -17.72 -20.71
N ILE A 113 11.44 -16.64 -20.18
CA ILE A 113 12.03 -15.91 -19.02
C ILE A 113 12.19 -16.84 -17.82
N ARG A 114 11.33 -17.86 -17.71
CA ARG A 114 11.36 -18.86 -16.64
C ARG A 114 12.60 -19.79 -16.69
N ASP A 115 13.19 -19.91 -17.86
CA ASP A 115 14.32 -20.81 -18.11
C ASP A 115 15.67 -20.07 -18.08
N TYR A 116 15.67 -18.78 -17.74
CA TYR A 116 16.91 -18.02 -17.65
C TYR A 116 17.78 -18.51 -16.50
N PRO A 117 19.06 -18.86 -16.77
CA PRO A 117 20.00 -19.29 -15.75
C PRO A 117 20.46 -18.08 -14.90
N ILE A 118 20.85 -18.33 -13.65
CA ILE A 118 21.38 -17.29 -12.75
C ILE A 118 22.61 -16.61 -13.35
N SER A 119 23.46 -17.36 -14.06
CA SER A 119 24.65 -16.83 -14.75
C SER A 119 24.37 -15.76 -15.78
N LEU A 120 23.12 -15.62 -16.24
CA LEU A 120 22.70 -14.51 -17.09
C LEU A 120 22.86 -13.16 -16.38
N LEU A 121 22.70 -13.12 -15.06
CA LEU A 121 22.79 -11.89 -14.27
C LEU A 121 24.20 -11.28 -14.32
N ASP A 122 25.25 -12.11 -14.43
CA ASP A 122 26.65 -11.65 -14.56
C ASP A 122 26.96 -11.10 -15.96
N GLN A 123 26.16 -11.46 -16.96
CA GLN A 123 26.33 -10.98 -18.33
C GLN A 123 25.69 -9.60 -18.56
N ILE A 124 24.80 -9.18 -17.65
CA ILE A 124 24.11 -7.88 -17.74
C ILE A 124 25.06 -6.80 -17.24
N SER A 125 25.31 -5.81 -18.08
CA SER A 125 26.17 -4.68 -17.76
C SER A 125 25.41 -3.51 -17.09
N PRO A 126 26.10 -2.55 -16.45
CA PRO A 126 25.46 -1.31 -16.00
C PRO A 126 24.78 -0.55 -17.13
N SER A 127 25.35 -0.55 -18.34
CA SER A 127 24.76 0.11 -19.52
C SER A 127 23.42 -0.49 -19.92
N ASP A 128 23.27 -1.81 -19.88
CA ASP A 128 22.00 -2.49 -20.17
C ASP A 128 20.88 -2.05 -19.19
N ILE A 129 21.27 -1.84 -17.93
CA ILE A 129 20.32 -1.32 -16.92
C ILE A 129 19.99 0.15 -17.17
N GLU A 130 20.95 0.97 -17.60
CA GLU A 130 20.71 2.37 -17.95
C GLU A 130 19.79 2.49 -19.18
N GLU A 131 19.98 1.64 -20.19
CA GLU A 131 19.07 1.55 -21.33
C GLU A 131 17.66 1.12 -20.90
N TYR A 132 17.55 0.15 -19.97
CA TYR A 132 16.27 -0.21 -19.38
C TYR A 132 15.61 0.97 -18.66
N LEU A 133 16.35 1.78 -17.90
CA LEU A 133 15.79 2.96 -17.24
C LEU A 133 15.30 4.00 -18.26
N PHE A 134 15.99 4.12 -19.39
CA PHE A 134 15.54 4.98 -20.49
C PHE A 134 14.26 4.46 -21.12
N TYR A 135 14.19 3.14 -21.42
CA TYR A 135 12.98 2.46 -21.90
C TYR A 135 11.77 2.68 -21.00
N LEU A 136 11.96 2.65 -19.68
CA LEU A 136 10.88 2.85 -18.71
C LEU A 136 10.19 4.22 -18.80
N LYS A 137 10.83 5.23 -19.36
CA LYS A 137 10.21 6.56 -19.52
C LYS A 137 8.97 6.49 -20.40
N TYR A 138 9.02 5.64 -21.43
CA TYR A 138 7.93 5.41 -22.37
C TYR A 138 8.08 4.02 -22.98
N TYR A 139 7.11 3.17 -22.77
CA TYR A 139 7.06 1.86 -23.40
C TYR A 139 5.63 1.38 -23.62
N GLU A 140 5.45 0.52 -24.60
CA GLU A 140 4.18 -0.12 -24.88
C GLU A 140 4.22 -1.59 -24.43
N LYS A 141 3.16 -2.03 -23.79
CA LYS A 141 2.95 -3.41 -23.38
C LYS A 141 1.49 -3.79 -23.57
N ASP A 142 1.23 -4.89 -24.27
CA ASP A 142 -0.12 -5.42 -24.55
C ASP A 142 -1.04 -4.35 -25.18
N GLY A 143 -0.51 -3.51 -26.08
CA GLY A 143 -1.23 -2.41 -26.72
C GLY A 143 -1.53 -1.22 -25.81
N VAL A 144 -0.98 -1.19 -24.60
CA VAL A 144 -1.13 -0.10 -23.64
C VAL A 144 0.19 0.65 -23.48
N VAL A 145 0.13 1.97 -23.63
CA VAL A 145 1.27 2.85 -23.39
C VAL A 145 1.47 3.05 -21.88
N HIS A 146 2.67 2.81 -21.43
CA HIS A 146 3.12 3.02 -20.06
C HIS A 146 4.17 4.12 -19.99
N THR A 147 4.03 5.02 -19.04
CA THR A 147 5.01 6.06 -18.73
C THR A 147 5.39 5.99 -17.26
N ASN A 148 6.64 6.28 -16.93
CA ASN A 148 7.08 6.40 -15.55
C ASN A 148 7.77 7.75 -15.33
N ASP A 149 7.39 8.40 -14.24
CA ASP A 149 8.14 9.55 -13.72
C ASP A 149 9.43 9.08 -12.99
N GLU A 150 10.27 10.03 -12.56
CA GLU A 150 11.53 9.75 -11.87
C GLU A 150 11.32 8.87 -10.61
N ARG A 151 10.20 9.04 -9.92
CA ARG A 151 9.86 8.23 -8.72
C ARG A 151 9.53 6.79 -9.08
N GLY A 152 8.80 6.59 -10.17
CA GLY A 152 8.48 5.26 -10.71
C GLY A 152 9.75 4.53 -11.15
N ILE A 153 10.64 5.21 -11.88
CA ILE A 153 11.93 4.67 -12.32
C ILE A 153 12.82 4.34 -11.11
N LYS A 154 12.92 5.26 -10.14
CA LYS A 154 13.69 5.02 -8.90
C LYS A 154 13.19 3.81 -8.13
N ARG A 155 11.87 3.62 -8.02
CA ARG A 155 11.28 2.46 -7.35
C ARG A 155 11.65 1.16 -8.07
N LYS A 156 11.54 1.11 -9.40
CA LYS A 156 11.91 -0.06 -10.20
C LYS A 156 13.40 -0.40 -10.10
N LEU A 157 14.27 0.60 -10.13
CA LEU A 157 15.71 0.40 -9.89
C LEU A 157 15.98 -0.09 -8.46
N ALA A 158 15.24 0.37 -7.46
CA ALA A 158 15.39 -0.11 -6.09
C ALA A 158 15.01 -1.59 -5.96
N SER A 159 13.94 -2.04 -6.66
CA SER A 159 13.57 -3.47 -6.74
C SER A 159 14.69 -4.30 -7.36
N LEU A 160 15.25 -3.82 -8.48
CA LEU A 160 16.35 -4.47 -9.18
C LEU A 160 17.63 -4.52 -8.33
N ARG A 161 17.96 -3.44 -7.63
CA ARG A 161 19.08 -3.42 -6.69
C ARG A 161 18.92 -4.41 -5.55
N THR A 162 17.71 -4.53 -4.99
CA THR A 162 17.42 -5.51 -3.93
C THR A 162 17.62 -6.92 -4.45
N PHE A 163 17.18 -7.20 -5.69
CA PHE A 163 17.33 -8.47 -6.36
C PHE A 163 18.81 -8.84 -6.60
N TYR A 164 19.58 -7.94 -7.22
CA TYR A 164 21.01 -8.16 -7.45
C TYR A 164 21.81 -8.28 -6.14
N ASN A 165 21.51 -7.44 -5.14
CA ASN A 165 22.15 -7.54 -3.82
C ASN A 165 21.90 -8.87 -3.14
N PHE A 166 20.71 -9.46 -3.31
CA PHE A 166 20.41 -10.78 -2.75
C PHE A 166 21.32 -11.85 -3.34
N TYR A 167 21.41 -11.95 -4.66
CA TYR A 167 22.22 -12.96 -5.33
C TYR A 167 23.72 -12.74 -5.12
N PHE A 168 24.17 -11.49 -5.17
CA PHE A 168 25.55 -11.12 -4.91
C PHE A 168 25.98 -11.48 -3.47
N ARG A 169 25.16 -11.20 -2.48
CA ARG A 169 25.44 -11.56 -1.07
C ARG A 169 25.38 -13.05 -0.81
N LYS A 170 24.72 -13.82 -1.64
CA LYS A 170 24.66 -15.28 -1.60
C LYS A 170 25.76 -15.93 -2.44
N GLU A 171 26.62 -15.13 -3.06
CA GLU A 171 27.71 -15.60 -3.92
C GLU A 171 27.24 -16.45 -5.12
N PHE A 172 25.99 -16.24 -5.57
CA PHE A 172 25.45 -16.87 -6.77
C PHE A 172 25.88 -16.14 -8.05
N ILE A 173 26.28 -14.89 -7.93
CA ILE A 173 26.78 -14.02 -9.00
C ILE A 173 28.03 -13.28 -8.53
N ASP A 174 28.96 -13.06 -9.47
CA ASP A 174 30.25 -12.42 -9.23
C ASP A 174 30.18 -10.89 -9.31
N THR A 175 29.15 -10.37 -9.98
CA THR A 175 29.00 -8.92 -10.24
C THR A 175 27.67 -8.37 -9.78
N ASN A 176 27.64 -7.07 -9.45
CA ASN A 176 26.40 -6.34 -9.15
C ASN A 176 26.31 -5.06 -9.98
N PRO A 177 25.87 -5.15 -11.24
CA PRO A 177 25.77 -3.99 -12.13
C PRO A 177 24.74 -2.96 -11.63
N ALA A 178 23.66 -3.39 -10.99
CA ALA A 178 22.61 -2.50 -10.50
C ALA A 178 23.10 -1.52 -9.42
N SER A 179 24.17 -1.87 -8.68
CA SER A 179 24.78 -0.99 -7.68
C SER A 179 25.51 0.21 -8.33
N LYS A 180 26.04 0.03 -9.55
CA LYS A 180 26.85 1.03 -10.27
C LYS A 180 25.99 2.07 -11.00
N VAL A 181 24.71 1.78 -11.27
CA VAL A 181 23.82 2.69 -12.01
C VAL A 181 23.39 3.85 -11.11
N THR A 182 23.46 5.07 -11.63
CA THR A 182 23.09 6.27 -10.88
C THR A 182 21.56 6.41 -10.75
N LEU A 183 21.07 6.79 -9.57
CA LEU A 183 19.65 7.07 -9.35
C LEU A 183 19.25 8.40 -9.99
N PRO A 184 18.09 8.48 -10.68
CA PRO A 184 17.56 9.75 -11.16
C PRO A 184 17.39 10.75 -10.02
N LYS A 185 17.75 12.01 -10.27
CA LYS A 185 17.43 13.10 -9.34
C LYS A 185 15.92 13.28 -9.30
N ILE A 186 15.36 13.34 -8.09
CA ILE A 186 13.92 13.57 -7.91
C ILE A 186 13.71 15.07 -7.73
N HIS A 187 12.91 15.67 -8.57
CA HIS A 187 12.41 17.02 -8.36
C HIS A 187 11.36 17.01 -7.25
N GLU A 188 11.54 17.84 -6.24
CA GLU A 188 10.57 17.99 -5.15
C GLU A 188 9.33 18.70 -5.71
N LYS A 189 8.17 18.05 -5.54
CA LYS A 189 6.86 18.65 -5.87
C LYS A 189 6.30 19.33 -4.63
N ASN A 190 5.68 20.49 -4.82
CA ASN A 190 4.96 21.15 -3.74
C ASN A 190 3.93 20.20 -3.11
N ILE A 191 3.80 20.27 -1.79
CA ILE A 191 2.85 19.44 -1.06
C ILE A 191 1.45 20.01 -1.34
N ILE A 192 0.62 19.18 -1.96
CA ILE A 192 -0.80 19.48 -2.12
C ILE A 192 -1.49 19.18 -0.78
N ARG A 193 -2.17 20.18 -0.24
CA ARG A 193 -2.96 20.11 0.99
C ARG A 193 -4.21 20.96 0.84
N LEU A 194 -5.13 20.79 1.77
CA LEU A 194 -6.25 21.72 1.95
C LEU A 194 -5.81 22.88 2.83
N ASP A 195 -6.32 24.04 2.54
CA ASP A 195 -6.21 25.21 3.42
C ASP A 195 -7.35 25.15 4.46
N THR A 196 -7.29 25.97 5.51
CA THR A 196 -8.24 25.89 6.64
C THR A 196 -9.68 26.10 6.22
N ASP A 197 -9.92 27.03 5.31
CA ASP A 197 -11.24 27.31 4.72
C ASP A 197 -11.74 26.16 3.85
N GLU A 198 -10.86 25.53 3.08
CA GLU A 198 -11.20 24.35 2.29
C GLU A 198 -11.51 23.12 3.17
N VAL A 199 -10.89 23.01 4.36
CA VAL A 199 -11.21 21.94 5.33
C VAL A 199 -12.62 22.16 5.88
N ALA A 200 -12.97 23.39 6.28
CA ALA A 200 -14.30 23.71 6.78
C ALA A 200 -15.37 23.42 5.70
N GLN A 201 -15.18 23.94 4.47
CA GLN A 201 -16.08 23.66 3.35
C GLN A 201 -16.22 22.16 3.05
N LEU A 202 -15.13 21.40 3.16
CA LEU A 202 -15.17 19.96 2.95
C LEU A 202 -16.04 19.25 3.97
N LEU A 203 -15.94 19.61 5.25
CA LEU A 203 -16.77 19.04 6.31
C LEU A 203 -18.24 19.45 6.16
N ASP A 204 -18.50 20.71 5.83
CA ASP A 204 -19.85 21.22 5.54
C ASP A 204 -20.52 20.44 4.39
N GLU A 205 -19.78 20.20 3.29
CA GLU A 205 -20.27 19.39 2.16
C GLU A 205 -20.47 17.90 2.53
N VAL A 206 -19.68 17.36 3.43
CA VAL A 206 -19.88 16.00 3.94
C VAL A 206 -21.13 15.90 4.81
N GLU A 207 -21.45 16.95 5.57
CA GLU A 207 -22.60 17.00 6.45
C GLU A 207 -23.89 17.29 5.67
N SER A 208 -23.93 18.35 4.85
CA SER A 208 -25.12 18.79 4.14
C SER A 208 -25.36 18.01 2.85
N GLY A 209 -24.35 17.80 2.05
CA GLY A 209 -24.46 17.17 0.73
C GLY A 209 -25.11 18.05 -0.33
N ASP A 210 -25.15 19.36 -0.12
CA ASP A 210 -25.93 20.29 -0.97
C ASP A 210 -25.45 20.33 -2.41
N SER A 211 -24.13 20.22 -2.63
CA SER A 211 -23.53 20.22 -3.96
C SER A 211 -23.57 18.85 -4.67
N LEU A 212 -24.12 17.82 -4.03
CA LEU A 212 -24.21 16.48 -4.60
C LEU A 212 -25.34 16.37 -5.65
N SER A 213 -25.12 15.55 -6.68
CA SER A 213 -26.19 15.21 -7.63
C SER A 213 -27.32 14.43 -6.93
N LYS A 214 -28.55 14.49 -7.49
CA LYS A 214 -29.73 13.79 -6.93
C LYS A 214 -29.48 12.30 -6.66
N ASN A 215 -28.73 11.62 -7.52
CA ASN A 215 -28.36 10.21 -7.32
C ASN A 215 -27.38 10.03 -6.14
N GLN A 216 -26.42 10.93 -6.00
CA GLN A 216 -25.47 10.90 -4.90
C GLN A 216 -26.12 11.24 -3.55
N GLN A 217 -27.07 12.17 -3.52
CA GLN A 217 -27.82 12.53 -2.32
C GLN A 217 -28.59 11.34 -1.73
N ARG A 218 -29.19 10.47 -2.56
CA ARG A 218 -29.89 9.25 -2.09
C ARG A 218 -28.98 8.29 -1.31
N PHE A 219 -27.70 8.23 -1.66
CA PHE A 219 -26.70 7.43 -0.92
C PHE A 219 -26.12 8.23 0.24
N HIS A 220 -25.96 9.53 0.08
CA HIS A 220 -25.46 10.42 1.12
C HIS A 220 -26.34 10.37 2.37
N GLU A 221 -27.65 10.46 2.25
CA GLU A 221 -28.59 10.37 3.37
C GLU A 221 -28.40 9.10 4.24
N LYS A 222 -27.91 8.02 3.63
CA LYS A 222 -27.65 6.75 4.32
C LYS A 222 -26.24 6.63 4.90
N THR A 223 -25.36 7.56 4.59
CA THR A 223 -23.92 7.43 4.92
C THR A 223 -23.32 8.68 5.50
N LYS A 224 -24.05 9.80 5.55
CA LYS A 224 -23.52 11.10 5.94
C LYS A 224 -22.89 11.11 7.33
N VAL A 225 -23.52 10.50 8.32
CA VAL A 225 -23.01 10.44 9.69
C VAL A 225 -21.70 9.64 9.74
N ARG A 226 -21.66 8.49 9.06
CA ARG A 226 -20.42 7.70 8.93
C ARG A 226 -19.34 8.47 8.18
N ASP A 227 -19.71 9.09 7.05
CA ASP A 227 -18.78 9.77 6.16
C ASP A 227 -18.17 11.00 6.88
N LEU A 228 -18.98 11.72 7.67
CA LEU A 228 -18.53 12.84 8.52
C LEU A 228 -17.56 12.33 9.59
N ALA A 229 -17.93 11.32 10.36
CA ALA A 229 -17.07 10.74 11.40
C ALA A 229 -15.72 10.27 10.84
N LEU A 230 -15.73 9.65 9.66
CA LEU A 230 -14.53 9.17 9.00
C LEU A 230 -13.64 10.33 8.51
N MET A 231 -14.23 11.35 7.88
CA MET A 231 -13.50 12.50 7.37
C MET A 231 -12.91 13.35 8.51
N THR A 232 -13.70 13.61 9.53
CA THR A 232 -13.28 14.35 10.71
C THR A 232 -12.16 13.62 11.48
N LEU A 233 -12.27 12.28 11.59
CA LEU A 233 -11.21 11.45 12.19
C LEU A 233 -9.90 11.54 11.40
N LEU A 234 -9.93 11.43 10.07
CA LEU A 234 -8.74 11.53 9.22
C LEU A 234 -8.09 12.91 9.28
N LEU A 235 -8.90 13.97 9.30
CA LEU A 235 -8.44 15.37 9.37
C LEU A 235 -7.97 15.76 10.77
N GLY A 236 -8.60 15.26 11.84
CA GLY A 236 -8.30 15.63 13.21
C GLY A 236 -7.21 14.79 13.89
N THR A 237 -6.80 13.67 13.27
CA THR A 237 -5.76 12.79 13.85
C THR A 237 -4.61 12.50 12.91
N GLY A 238 -4.80 12.69 11.61
CA GLY A 238 -3.79 12.38 10.60
C GLY A 238 -3.40 10.91 10.52
N ILE A 239 -4.19 9.97 11.02
CA ILE A 239 -3.92 8.53 10.89
C ILE A 239 -3.91 8.09 9.41
N ARG A 240 -3.28 6.96 9.12
CA ARG A 240 -3.28 6.42 7.75
C ARG A 240 -4.66 5.82 7.42
N VAL A 241 -5.05 5.91 6.15
CA VAL A 241 -6.33 5.32 5.71
C VAL A 241 -6.43 3.83 6.05
N SER A 242 -5.34 3.07 5.96
CA SER A 242 -5.31 1.65 6.35
C SER A 242 -5.49 1.44 7.86
N GLU A 243 -5.00 2.36 8.67
CA GLU A 243 -5.20 2.39 10.11
C GLU A 243 -6.67 2.70 10.43
N CYS A 244 -7.24 3.73 9.78
CA CYS A 244 -8.64 4.13 9.95
C CYS A 244 -9.64 3.00 9.61
N VAL A 245 -9.47 2.34 8.46
CA VAL A 245 -10.37 1.22 8.07
C VAL A 245 -10.16 -0.03 8.92
N GLY A 246 -9.01 -0.16 9.56
CA GLY A 246 -8.67 -1.24 10.47
C GLY A 246 -9.31 -1.14 11.85
N LEU A 247 -9.77 0.04 12.26
CA LEU A 247 -10.33 0.26 13.60
C LEU A 247 -11.51 -0.65 13.90
N ASP A 248 -11.52 -1.18 15.11
CA ASP A 248 -12.62 -1.91 15.72
C ASP A 248 -13.38 -1.00 16.70
N MET A 249 -14.57 -1.44 17.10
CA MET A 249 -15.37 -0.72 18.10
C MET A 249 -14.58 -0.57 19.40
N ASP A 250 -13.89 -1.60 19.84
CA ASP A 250 -13.14 -1.65 21.10
C ASP A 250 -11.84 -0.78 21.06
N ASP A 251 -11.44 -0.29 19.89
CA ASP A 251 -10.26 0.58 19.75
C ASP A 251 -10.55 2.04 20.12
N VAL A 252 -11.81 2.44 20.32
CA VAL A 252 -12.21 3.82 20.61
C VAL A 252 -12.45 4.03 22.11
N ASP A 253 -11.67 4.88 22.73
CA ASP A 253 -11.82 5.31 24.13
C ASP A 253 -12.38 6.73 24.20
N PHE A 254 -13.69 6.85 24.35
CA PHE A 254 -14.35 8.16 24.51
C PHE A 254 -14.08 8.84 25.86
N LYS A 255 -13.63 8.08 26.87
CA LYS A 255 -13.31 8.64 28.19
C LYS A 255 -12.04 9.48 28.14
N ASN A 256 -11.04 8.98 27.42
CA ASN A 256 -9.74 9.63 27.28
C ASN A 256 -9.56 10.32 25.93
N ASN A 257 -10.58 10.33 25.06
CA ASN A 257 -10.53 10.87 23.69
C ASN A 257 -9.37 10.30 22.88
N GLY A 258 -9.24 8.98 22.89
CA GLY A 258 -8.15 8.26 22.22
C GLY A 258 -8.65 7.13 21.32
N ILE A 259 -7.87 6.82 20.30
CA ILE A 259 -8.03 5.62 19.50
C ILE A 259 -6.76 4.78 19.54
N LYS A 260 -6.92 3.47 19.66
CA LYS A 260 -5.82 2.51 19.56
C LYS A 260 -5.59 2.17 18.08
N VAL A 261 -4.41 2.47 17.58
CA VAL A 261 -4.06 2.30 16.17
C VAL A 261 -2.96 1.25 16.01
N HIS A 262 -3.22 0.26 15.19
CA HIS A 262 -2.22 -0.77 14.83
C HIS A 262 -1.33 -0.25 13.69
N ARG A 263 -0.10 0.15 14.01
CA ARG A 263 0.84 0.72 13.03
C ARG A 263 1.60 -0.37 12.26
N LYS A 264 2.07 -0.02 11.07
CA LYS A 264 2.94 -0.89 10.26
C LYS A 264 4.19 -1.28 11.06
N GLY A 265 4.39 -2.58 11.29
CA GLY A 265 5.46 -3.14 12.12
C GLY A 265 4.97 -3.69 13.46
N GLY A 266 3.63 -3.75 13.68
CA GLY A 266 3.02 -4.43 14.83
C GLY A 266 2.96 -3.61 16.12
N ALA A 267 3.34 -2.33 16.10
CA ALA A 267 3.25 -1.48 17.29
C ALA A 267 1.83 -0.90 17.42
N ASP A 268 1.23 -1.06 18.59
CA ASP A 268 0.00 -0.40 19.00
C ASP A 268 0.34 0.97 19.59
N VAL A 269 -0.36 1.99 19.13
CA VAL A 269 -0.18 3.38 19.59
C VAL A 269 -1.54 4.00 19.83
N ILE A 270 -1.67 4.76 20.92
CA ILE A 270 -2.86 5.58 21.18
C ILE A 270 -2.66 6.92 20.48
N VAL A 271 -3.63 7.30 19.67
CA VAL A 271 -3.72 8.62 19.05
C VAL A 271 -4.89 9.37 19.66
N TYR A 272 -4.63 10.56 20.19
CA TYR A 272 -5.65 11.38 20.81
C TYR A 272 -6.36 12.27 19.79
N PHE A 273 -7.62 12.60 20.07
CA PHE A 273 -8.45 13.43 19.21
C PHE A 273 -9.18 14.53 20.00
N GLY A 274 -9.53 15.61 19.30
CA GLY A 274 -10.26 16.75 19.87
C GLY A 274 -11.77 16.54 19.95
N ALA A 275 -12.47 17.55 20.49
CA ALA A 275 -13.93 17.51 20.72
C ALA A 275 -14.73 17.28 19.44
N GLU A 276 -14.40 17.96 18.35
CA GLU A 276 -15.09 17.84 17.06
C GLU A 276 -15.05 16.39 16.53
N VAL A 277 -13.88 15.74 16.61
CA VAL A 277 -13.74 14.30 16.23
C VAL A 277 -14.55 13.41 17.17
N ARG A 278 -14.56 13.73 18.47
CA ARG A 278 -15.34 13.00 19.47
C ARG A 278 -16.83 13.03 19.13
N ASP A 279 -17.37 14.22 18.87
CA ASP A 279 -18.80 14.41 18.64
C ASP A 279 -19.24 13.72 17.34
N ALA A 280 -18.45 13.81 16.27
CA ALA A 280 -18.69 13.10 15.03
C ALA A 280 -18.63 11.56 15.21
N LEU A 281 -17.65 11.06 15.98
CA LEU A 281 -17.53 9.63 16.28
C LEU A 281 -18.69 9.14 17.17
N LEU A 282 -19.14 9.92 18.16
CA LEU A 282 -20.27 9.54 19.01
C LEU A 282 -21.56 9.44 18.20
N SER A 283 -21.84 10.42 17.34
CA SER A 283 -23.02 10.38 16.46
C SER A 283 -23.02 9.14 15.57
N TYR A 284 -21.86 8.80 15.02
CA TYR A 284 -21.74 7.57 14.21
C TYR A 284 -21.80 6.30 15.05
N TRP A 285 -21.25 6.31 16.25
CA TRP A 285 -21.29 5.19 17.18
C TRP A 285 -22.74 4.77 17.53
N GLU A 286 -23.62 5.73 17.77
CA GLU A 286 -25.05 5.48 18.01
C GLU A 286 -25.68 4.80 16.79
N GLU A 287 -25.48 5.34 15.58
CA GLU A 287 -25.96 4.74 14.34
C GLU A 287 -25.36 3.34 14.12
N ARG A 288 -24.04 3.21 14.32
CA ARG A 288 -23.31 1.93 14.13
C ARG A 288 -23.82 0.83 15.05
N SER A 289 -24.20 1.17 16.29
CA SER A 289 -24.67 0.22 17.30
C SER A 289 -25.99 -0.46 16.93
N ILE A 290 -26.80 0.19 16.11
CA ILE A 290 -28.08 -0.33 15.63
C ILE A 290 -27.91 -1.22 14.38
N ILE A 291 -26.83 -1.04 13.63
CA ILE A 291 -26.58 -1.79 12.39
C ILE A 291 -26.09 -3.20 12.73
N THR A 292 -26.78 -4.23 12.24
CA THR A 292 -26.28 -5.62 12.29
C THR A 292 -25.22 -5.81 11.20
N PRO A 293 -23.94 -6.04 11.53
CA PRO A 293 -22.88 -6.25 10.55
C PRO A 293 -23.05 -7.58 9.82
N ALA A 294 -22.43 -7.67 8.63
CA ALA A 294 -22.28 -8.95 7.94
C ALA A 294 -21.34 -9.89 8.72
N GLU A 295 -21.47 -11.18 8.50
CA GLU A 295 -20.64 -12.21 9.11
C GLU A 295 -19.14 -11.90 8.95
N GLY A 296 -18.35 -12.07 10.01
CA GLY A 296 -16.93 -11.77 10.07
C GLY A 296 -16.57 -10.27 10.17
N HIS A 297 -17.57 -9.37 10.35
CA HIS A 297 -17.35 -7.92 10.44
C HIS A 297 -17.97 -7.28 11.69
N ALA A 298 -18.27 -8.08 12.71
CA ALA A 298 -18.98 -7.64 13.91
C ALA A 298 -18.29 -6.48 14.62
N ASN A 299 -16.98 -6.54 14.78
CA ASN A 299 -16.21 -5.54 15.53
C ASN A 299 -15.79 -4.31 14.69
N ALA A 300 -15.94 -4.35 13.35
CA ALA A 300 -15.49 -3.25 12.51
C ALA A 300 -16.18 -1.93 12.89
N LEU A 301 -15.41 -0.87 13.18
CA LEU A 301 -15.95 0.45 13.47
C LEU A 301 -16.68 0.99 12.23
N PHE A 302 -16.02 1.14 11.11
CA PHE A 302 -16.60 1.71 9.89
C PHE A 302 -17.14 0.62 8.95
N LEU A 303 -18.44 0.68 8.66
CA LEU A 303 -19.12 -0.26 7.77
C LEU A 303 -19.46 0.37 6.41
N SER A 304 -19.35 -0.44 5.37
CA SER A 304 -19.89 -0.12 4.04
C SER A 304 -21.42 -0.30 4.02
N LEU A 305 -22.08 0.16 2.94
CA LEU A 305 -23.52 -0.12 2.72
C LEU A 305 -23.85 -1.62 2.66
N GLN A 306 -22.87 -2.48 2.39
CA GLN A 306 -23.01 -3.94 2.44
C GLN A 306 -22.85 -4.49 3.86
N ARG A 307 -22.77 -3.63 4.88
CA ARG A 307 -22.56 -3.98 6.30
C ARG A 307 -21.25 -4.74 6.57
N LYS A 308 -20.27 -4.60 5.67
CA LYS A 308 -18.91 -5.14 5.81
C LYS A 308 -17.96 -4.01 6.21
N ARG A 309 -16.82 -4.33 6.85
CA ARG A 309 -15.74 -3.36 7.09
C ARG A 309 -15.46 -2.54 5.83
N ILE A 310 -15.41 -1.23 5.94
CA ILE A 310 -15.14 -0.36 4.80
C ILE A 310 -13.74 -0.63 4.23
N SER A 311 -13.61 -0.62 2.91
CA SER A 311 -12.30 -0.82 2.27
C SER A 311 -11.54 0.49 2.12
N VAL A 312 -10.20 0.40 2.05
CA VAL A 312 -9.34 1.56 1.72
C VAL A 312 -9.81 2.24 0.43
N ARG A 313 -10.17 1.46 -0.59
CA ARG A 313 -10.64 1.98 -1.86
C ARG A 313 -11.96 2.75 -1.74
N SER A 314 -12.86 2.29 -0.88
CA SER A 314 -14.11 3.01 -0.62
C SER A 314 -13.85 4.36 0.02
N VAL A 315 -12.91 4.43 0.98
CA VAL A 315 -12.51 5.70 1.61
C VAL A 315 -11.80 6.64 0.62
N GLU A 316 -10.92 6.12 -0.24
CA GLU A 316 -10.30 6.91 -1.30
C GLU A 316 -11.35 7.54 -2.23
N ASN A 317 -12.35 6.75 -2.64
CA ASN A 317 -13.45 7.24 -3.48
C ASN A 317 -14.32 8.26 -2.75
N LEU A 318 -14.55 8.06 -1.44
CA LEU A 318 -15.29 8.99 -0.59
C LEU A 318 -14.58 10.33 -0.48
N VAL A 319 -13.30 10.32 -0.12
CA VAL A 319 -12.47 11.55 -0.07
C VAL A 319 -12.48 12.27 -1.42
N LYS A 320 -12.32 11.52 -2.52
CA LYS A 320 -12.33 12.08 -3.86
C LYS A 320 -13.70 12.66 -4.24
N LYS A 321 -14.80 12.03 -3.81
CA LYS A 321 -16.17 12.51 -4.07
C LYS A 321 -16.37 13.90 -3.48
N TYR A 322 -16.13 14.07 -2.19
CA TYR A 322 -16.40 15.32 -1.50
C TYR A 322 -15.34 16.41 -1.82
N SER A 323 -14.06 16.05 -1.89
CA SER A 323 -13.03 17.04 -2.19
C SER A 323 -13.17 17.71 -3.56
N ARG A 324 -13.76 17.03 -4.54
CA ARG A 324 -14.03 17.60 -5.87
C ARG A 324 -15.12 18.67 -5.87
N LEU A 325 -15.97 18.70 -4.84
CA LEU A 325 -16.99 19.74 -4.66
C LEU A 325 -16.35 21.04 -4.15
N VAL A 326 -15.26 20.92 -3.39
CA VAL A 326 -14.55 22.05 -2.77
C VAL A 326 -13.43 22.57 -3.67
N THR A 327 -12.67 21.69 -4.29
CA THR A 327 -11.53 22.08 -5.13
C THR A 327 -11.42 21.21 -6.37
N THR A 328 -11.33 21.83 -7.54
CA THR A 328 -11.14 21.16 -8.83
C THR A 328 -9.67 21.05 -9.21
N VAL A 329 -8.81 21.92 -8.63
CA VAL A 329 -7.39 22.03 -8.97
C VAL A 329 -6.54 21.06 -8.15
N LYS A 330 -6.93 20.83 -6.88
CA LYS A 330 -6.17 19.97 -5.95
C LYS A 330 -6.71 18.54 -6.01
N ASN A 331 -5.85 17.57 -6.36
CA ASN A 331 -6.22 16.15 -6.26
C ASN A 331 -6.02 15.65 -4.82
N ILE A 332 -7.08 15.70 -4.02
CA ILE A 332 -7.07 15.33 -2.61
C ILE A 332 -7.29 13.82 -2.46
N THR A 333 -6.45 13.20 -1.62
CA THR A 333 -6.49 11.79 -1.25
C THR A 333 -6.39 11.66 0.27
N PRO A 334 -6.69 10.52 0.89
CA PRO A 334 -6.50 10.34 2.34
C PRO A 334 -5.09 10.71 2.83
N HIS A 335 -4.06 10.44 2.00
CA HIS A 335 -2.70 10.86 2.33
C HIS A 335 -2.54 12.39 2.33
N LYS A 336 -3.30 13.11 1.50
CA LYS A 336 -3.30 14.58 1.50
C LYS A 336 -4.03 15.17 2.71
N LEU A 337 -5.11 14.52 3.18
CA LEU A 337 -5.75 14.88 4.45
C LEU A 337 -4.77 14.76 5.62
N ARG A 338 -4.01 13.68 5.66
CA ARG A 338 -2.93 13.50 6.64
C ARG A 338 -1.84 14.58 6.50
N SER A 339 -1.48 14.98 5.27
CA SER A 339 -0.53 16.08 5.03
C SER A 339 -1.11 17.41 5.48
N THR A 340 -2.42 17.64 5.33
CA THR A 340 -3.13 18.81 5.86
C THR A 340 -2.99 18.87 7.38
N TYR A 341 -3.38 17.78 8.08
CA TYR A 341 -3.24 17.68 9.53
C TYR A 341 -1.81 17.96 10.00
N GLY A 342 -0.81 17.27 9.43
CA GLY A 342 0.58 17.45 9.84
C GLY A 342 1.13 18.84 9.57
N THR A 343 0.65 19.52 8.52
CA THR A 343 1.03 20.91 8.26
C THR A 343 0.40 21.87 9.27
N THR A 344 -0.90 21.71 9.54
CA THR A 344 -1.60 22.53 10.55
C THR A 344 -0.96 22.33 11.93
N LEU A 345 -0.72 21.08 12.34
CA LEU A 345 -0.04 20.80 13.61
C LEU A 345 1.35 21.46 13.69
N TYR A 346 2.13 21.42 12.60
CA TYR A 346 3.43 22.09 12.57
C TYR A 346 3.31 23.62 12.59
N GLN A 347 2.32 24.19 11.94
CA GLN A 347 2.07 25.64 11.95
C GLN A 347 1.71 26.14 13.35
N GLU A 348 0.89 25.40 14.08
CA GLU A 348 0.43 25.76 15.43
C GLU A 348 1.52 25.54 16.50
N THR A 349 2.25 24.42 16.43
CA THR A 349 3.17 24.02 17.50
C THR A 349 4.62 24.44 17.25
N GLY A 350 5.03 24.53 15.98
CA GLY A 350 6.42 24.72 15.61
C GLY A 350 7.32 23.53 15.83
N ASP A 351 6.82 22.45 16.38
CA ASP A 351 7.61 21.29 16.75
C ASP A 351 7.51 20.18 15.72
N ILE A 352 8.59 20.00 14.96
CA ILE A 352 8.70 18.96 13.93
C ILE A 352 8.81 17.56 14.52
N TYR A 353 9.34 17.42 15.74
CA TYR A 353 9.46 16.15 16.43
C TYR A 353 8.09 15.66 16.90
N LEU A 354 7.28 16.57 17.48
CA LEU A 354 5.90 16.29 17.85
C LEU A 354 5.09 15.82 16.62
N VAL A 355 5.22 16.53 15.48
CA VAL A 355 4.56 16.13 14.23
C VAL A 355 5.02 14.76 13.77
N ALA A 356 6.32 14.46 13.85
CA ALA A 356 6.85 13.15 13.47
C ALA A 356 6.31 12.04 14.36
N ASP A 357 6.24 12.26 15.67
CA ASP A 357 5.75 11.30 16.65
C ASP A 357 4.26 11.01 16.46
N VAL A 358 3.42 12.03 16.44
CA VAL A 358 1.97 11.91 16.25
C VAL A 358 1.66 11.20 14.93
N LEU A 359 2.34 11.57 13.84
CA LEU A 359 2.19 10.91 12.55
C LEU A 359 2.84 9.51 12.51
N GLY A 360 3.69 9.14 13.45
CA GLY A 360 4.42 7.87 13.46
C GLY A 360 5.37 7.73 12.28
N HIS A 361 6.17 8.75 12.04
CA HIS A 361 7.28 8.71 11.10
C HIS A 361 8.53 8.19 11.81
N LYS A 362 9.10 7.09 11.33
CA LYS A 362 10.35 6.54 11.89
C LYS A 362 11.56 7.46 11.69
N ASP A 363 11.52 8.32 10.66
CA ASP A 363 12.58 9.25 10.31
C ASP A 363 12.00 10.67 10.27
N VAL A 364 12.48 11.51 11.19
CA VAL A 364 12.10 12.94 11.29
C VAL A 364 12.48 13.71 10.02
N ASN A 365 13.52 13.28 9.29
CA ASN A 365 13.87 13.91 8.02
C ASN A 365 12.75 13.79 6.98
N THR A 366 11.95 12.73 7.03
CA THR A 366 10.76 12.61 6.19
C THR A 366 9.76 13.71 6.53
N THR A 367 9.52 13.97 7.82
CA THR A 367 8.65 15.04 8.30
C THR A 367 9.19 16.43 7.94
N ARG A 368 10.49 16.66 8.17
CA ARG A 368 11.15 17.92 7.85
C ARG A 368 11.05 18.26 6.36
N LYS A 369 11.31 17.34 5.47
CA LYS A 369 11.18 17.53 4.01
C LYS A 369 9.75 17.88 3.59
N HIS A 370 8.77 17.34 4.30
CA HIS A 370 7.36 17.57 3.97
C HIS A 370 6.80 18.87 4.55
N TYR A 371 7.22 19.30 5.73
CA TYR A 371 6.57 20.39 6.43
C TYR A 371 7.44 21.64 6.59
N ALA A 372 8.77 21.52 6.62
CA ALA A 372 9.69 22.65 6.78
C ALA A 372 9.88 23.51 5.51
N ALA A 373 9.51 23.03 4.33
CA ALA A 373 9.64 23.80 3.09
C ALA A 373 8.74 25.05 2.99
N GLN A 374 7.84 25.27 3.98
CA GLN A 374 6.90 26.40 4.00
C GLN A 374 7.25 27.48 5.04
N GLU A 375 8.52 27.59 5.39
CA GLU A 375 9.02 28.46 6.47
C GLU A 375 9.09 29.96 6.16
N ASP A 376 8.62 30.45 5.01
CA ASP A 376 8.78 31.88 4.67
C ASP A 376 8.07 32.79 5.71
N GLY A 377 6.91 32.41 6.20
CA GLY A 377 6.22 33.09 7.30
C GLY A 377 7.01 33.06 8.62
N ARG A 378 7.62 31.93 8.95
CA ARG A 378 8.46 31.75 10.14
C ARG A 378 9.79 32.45 10.03
N ARG A 379 10.43 32.46 8.87
CA ARG A 379 11.64 33.24 8.62
C ARG A 379 11.38 34.73 8.81
N ARG A 380 10.24 35.23 8.34
CA ARG A 380 9.80 36.60 8.60
C ARG A 380 9.50 36.85 10.05
N ALA A 381 8.84 35.92 10.75
CA ALA A 381 8.58 36.01 12.17
C ALA A 381 9.88 35.97 12.99
N ALA A 382 10.80 35.07 12.66
CA ALA A 382 12.12 34.98 13.31
C ALA A 382 12.94 36.25 13.15
N ALA A 383 12.85 36.91 11.99
CA ALA A 383 13.52 38.21 11.79
C ALA A 383 12.99 39.33 12.70
N ARG A 384 11.75 39.19 13.22
CA ARG A 384 11.15 40.16 14.18
C ARG A 384 11.46 39.87 15.66
N VAL A 385 11.94 38.66 15.95
CA VAL A 385 12.27 38.22 17.31
C VAL A 385 13.67 38.67 17.74
N VAL A 386 14.55 38.94 16.78
CA VAL A 386 15.91 39.38 17.06
C VAL A 386 15.89 40.91 17.17
N HIS A 387 15.92 41.43 18.39
CA HIS A 387 16.12 42.87 18.66
C HIS A 387 17.61 43.14 18.74
N LEU A 388 18.10 44.09 17.93
CA LEU A 388 19.52 44.45 17.88
C LEU A 388 19.89 45.57 18.87
N ARG A 389 18.88 46.24 19.42
CA ARG A 389 19.05 47.27 20.45
C ARG A 389 17.88 47.13 21.43
N GLU A 390 18.18 47.20 22.72
CA GLU A 390 17.16 47.41 23.76
C GLU A 390 16.79 48.92 23.73
N ASP A 391 15.47 49.19 23.61
CA ASP A 391 14.93 50.57 23.72
C ASP A 391 14.85 50.96 25.18
#